data_a57820df1304101149222bb0c2a8afc2
#
_entry.id   a57820df1304101149222bb0c2a8afc2
#
_cell.length_a   1.000
_cell.length_b   1.000
_cell.length_c   1.000
_cell.angle_alpha   90.00
_cell.angle_beta   90.00
_cell.angle_gamma   90.00
#
_symmetry.space_group_name_H-M   'P 1'
#
loop_
_entity.id
_entity.type
_entity.pdbx_description
1 polymer ?
#
loop_
_entity_poly.entity_id
_entity_poly.type
_entity_poly.pdbx_seq_one_letter_code
_entity_poly.pdbx_strand_id
1 'polypeptide(L)'
;VLIDQKLDAVYGCVQGGHAVAQWLLEHPNQDWNNSYLIYLYADLDKWRVRLDLTNKDYSTFREPDLNNQLTAIALQDDGRMFKKLKLVGNY
;
A
#
# COMPACT_ATOMS: atom_id res chain seq x y z
N VAL A 1 -1.79 -2.17 -3.25
CA VAL A 1 -1.70 -1.70 -1.86
C VAL A 1 -0.99 -2.75 -1.03
N LEU A 2 0.05 -2.34 -0.35
CA LEU A 2 0.78 -3.22 0.58
C LEU A 2 0.30 -2.93 1.99
N ILE A 3 -0.08 -3.97 2.73
CA ILE A 3 -0.44 -3.82 4.14
C ILE A 3 0.54 -4.60 5.00
N ASP A 4 0.77 -4.10 6.21
CA ASP A 4 1.68 -4.75 7.15
C ASP A 4 1.22 -6.18 7.42
N GLN A 5 2.10 -7.14 7.15
CA GLN A 5 1.81 -8.58 7.27
C GLN A 5 1.47 -9.01 8.71
N LYS A 6 1.74 -8.16 9.70
CA LYS A 6 1.44 -8.43 11.10
C LYS A 6 0.00 -8.06 11.48
N LEU A 7 -0.72 -7.36 10.61
CA LEU A 7 -2.09 -6.93 10.89
C LEU A 7 -3.08 -8.00 10.42
N ASP A 8 -4.22 -8.12 11.11
CA ASP A 8 -5.29 -8.96 10.57
C ASP A 8 -5.88 -8.33 9.30
N ALA A 9 -6.57 -9.14 8.50
CA ALA A 9 -7.00 -8.73 7.17
C ALA A 9 -7.98 -7.54 7.21
N VAL A 10 -8.91 -7.52 8.15
CA VAL A 10 -9.91 -6.45 8.22
C VAL A 10 -9.25 -5.14 8.59
N TYR A 11 -8.45 -5.13 9.64
CA TYR A 11 -7.74 -3.94 10.08
C TYR A 11 -6.75 -3.45 9.01
N GLY A 12 -6.03 -4.40 8.41
CA GLY A 12 -5.10 -4.08 7.32
C GLY A 12 -5.79 -3.44 6.12
N CYS A 13 -6.98 -3.92 5.75
CA CYS A 13 -7.74 -3.32 4.66
C CYS A 13 -8.21 -1.90 4.96
N VAL A 14 -8.59 -1.62 6.21
CA VAL A 14 -8.90 -0.24 6.62
C VAL A 14 -7.66 0.65 6.48
N GLN A 15 -6.51 0.19 6.94
CA GLN A 15 -5.25 0.91 6.81
C GLN A 15 -4.88 1.12 5.33
N GLY A 16 -5.08 0.10 4.51
CA GLY A 16 -4.87 0.19 3.06
C GLY A 16 -5.78 1.21 2.40
N GLY A 17 -7.04 1.30 2.83
CA GLY A 17 -7.96 2.33 2.37
C GLY A 17 -7.46 3.74 2.66
N HIS A 18 -6.90 3.96 3.85
CA HIS A 18 -6.28 5.25 4.18
C HIS A 18 -5.09 5.56 3.28
N ALA A 19 -4.27 4.53 2.95
CA ALA A 19 -3.14 4.73 2.04
C ALA A 19 -3.60 5.06 0.62
N VAL A 20 -4.67 4.44 0.13
CA VAL A 20 -5.27 4.77 -1.17
C VAL A 20 -5.76 6.21 -1.18
N ALA A 21 -6.45 6.62 -0.12
CA ALA A 21 -6.91 8.01 0.01
C ALA A 21 -5.72 8.98 -0.01
N GLN A 22 -4.64 8.64 0.68
CA GLN A 22 -3.43 9.46 0.69
C GLN A 22 -2.81 9.56 -0.70
N TRP A 23 -2.75 8.42 -1.43
CA TRP A 23 -2.28 8.42 -2.81
C TRP A 23 -3.06 9.40 -3.68
N LEU A 24 -4.38 9.36 -3.60
CA LEU A 24 -5.25 10.23 -4.40
C LEU A 24 -5.06 11.70 -4.03
N LEU A 25 -4.86 12.01 -2.76
CA LEU A 25 -4.61 13.38 -2.31
C LEU A 25 -3.25 13.91 -2.81
N GLU A 26 -2.24 13.05 -2.86
CA GLU A 26 -0.89 13.44 -3.28
C GLU A 26 -0.72 13.42 -4.80
N HIS A 27 -1.63 12.78 -5.53
CA HIS A 27 -1.55 12.62 -6.99
C HIS A 27 -2.85 13.05 -7.66
N PRO A 28 -3.20 14.34 -7.61
CA PRO A 28 -4.50 14.80 -8.13
C PRO A 28 -4.68 14.61 -9.64
N ASN A 29 -3.59 14.42 -10.39
CA ASN A 29 -3.63 14.22 -11.84
C ASN A 29 -3.37 12.78 -12.26
N GLN A 30 -3.41 11.82 -11.32
CA GLN A 30 -3.22 10.41 -11.62
C GLN A 30 -4.36 9.90 -12.52
N ASP A 31 -4.14 8.79 -13.23
CA ASP A 31 -5.07 8.25 -14.22
C ASP A 31 -5.75 6.94 -13.82
N TRP A 32 -5.50 6.45 -12.60
CA TRP A 32 -6.21 5.27 -12.10
C TRP A 32 -7.69 5.59 -11.94
N ASN A 33 -8.54 4.80 -12.57
CA ASN A 33 -9.98 5.05 -12.63
C ASN A 33 -10.78 4.11 -11.74
N ASN A 34 -10.17 3.63 -10.65
CA ASN A 34 -10.80 2.70 -9.72
C ASN A 34 -11.11 1.32 -10.35
N SER A 35 -10.31 0.90 -11.33
CA SER A 35 -10.53 -0.37 -12.04
C SER A 35 -9.95 -1.57 -11.30
N TYR A 36 -8.66 -1.57 -10.99
CA TYR A 36 -8.00 -2.64 -10.26
C TYR A 36 -7.50 -2.14 -8.92
N LEU A 37 -7.81 -2.89 -7.87
CA LEU A 37 -7.36 -2.61 -6.52
C LEU A 37 -6.94 -3.93 -5.88
N ILE A 38 -5.65 -4.06 -5.57
CA ILE A 38 -5.06 -5.30 -5.08
C ILE A 38 -4.39 -5.03 -3.75
N TYR A 39 -4.72 -5.83 -2.74
CA TYR A 39 -4.15 -5.73 -1.41
C TYR A 39 -3.26 -6.94 -1.15
N LEU A 40 -2.01 -6.67 -0.76
CA LEU A 40 -0.99 -7.70 -0.53
C LEU A 40 -0.37 -7.53 0.86
N TYR A 41 -0.10 -8.64 1.53
CA TYR A 41 0.67 -8.62 2.78
C TYR A 41 2.15 -8.42 2.48
N ALA A 42 2.80 -7.56 3.24
CA ALA A 42 4.22 -7.25 3.02
C ALA A 42 4.92 -6.84 4.31
N ASP A 43 6.24 -7.05 4.32
CA ASP A 43 7.14 -6.38 5.25
C ASP A 43 7.36 -4.95 4.71
N LEU A 44 6.66 -3.99 5.29
CA LEU A 44 6.61 -2.64 4.74
C LEU A 44 7.96 -1.90 4.82
N ASP A 45 8.75 -2.13 5.86
CA ASP A 45 10.07 -1.49 5.97
C ASP A 45 10.98 -1.94 4.85
N LYS A 46 10.99 -3.24 4.55
CA LYS A 46 11.75 -3.82 3.45
C LYS A 46 11.29 -3.28 2.10
N TRP A 47 9.97 -3.25 1.88
CA TRP A 47 9.43 -2.81 0.61
C TRP A 47 9.60 -1.32 0.39
N ARG A 48 9.50 -0.51 1.44
CA ARG A 48 9.77 0.93 1.31
C ARG A 48 11.20 1.19 0.82
N VAL A 49 12.19 0.46 1.36
CA VAL A 49 13.57 0.58 0.90
C VAL A 49 13.68 0.20 -0.58
N ARG A 50 13.05 -0.89 -1.00
CA ARG A 50 13.08 -1.33 -2.40
C ARG A 50 12.41 -0.33 -3.34
N LEU A 51 11.28 0.25 -2.93
CA LEU A 51 10.58 1.24 -3.73
C LEU A 51 11.42 2.50 -3.90
N ASP A 52 12.09 2.95 -2.84
CA ASP A 52 13.00 4.08 -2.91
C ASP A 52 14.17 3.82 -3.85
N LEU A 53 14.76 2.62 -3.78
CA LEU A 53 15.88 2.24 -4.63
C LEU A 53 15.49 2.15 -6.11
N THR A 54 14.25 1.81 -6.41
CA THR A 54 13.75 1.70 -7.79
C THR A 54 13.09 2.99 -8.28
N ASN A 55 13.12 4.04 -7.47
CA ASN A 55 12.51 5.34 -7.80
C ASN A 55 11.01 5.26 -8.06
N LYS A 56 10.34 4.32 -7.41
CA LYS A 56 8.88 4.22 -7.50
C LYS A 56 8.22 5.27 -6.63
N ASP A 57 7.18 5.89 -7.16
CA ASP A 57 6.34 6.80 -6.39
C ASP A 57 5.32 6.01 -5.58
N TYR A 58 5.11 6.38 -4.34
CA TYR A 58 4.16 5.71 -3.45
C TYR A 58 3.70 6.65 -2.34
N SER A 59 2.56 6.31 -1.74
CA SER A 59 2.06 7.02 -0.56
C SER A 59 2.00 6.07 0.61
N THR A 60 2.24 6.60 1.80
CA THR A 60 2.23 5.81 3.04
C THR A 60 1.08 6.25 3.94
N PHE A 61 0.61 5.32 4.76
CA PHE A 61 -0.24 5.67 5.88
C PHE A 61 0.39 5.19 7.18
N ARG A 62 0.45 6.10 8.15
CA ARG A 62 0.93 5.83 9.51
C ARG A 62 -0.22 6.03 10.47
N GLU A 63 -0.50 5.00 11.28
CA GLU A 63 -1.65 5.02 12.17
C GLU A 63 -1.33 5.75 13.48
N PRO A 64 -2.00 6.90 13.77
CA PRO A 64 -1.73 7.64 15.01
C PRO A 64 -1.99 6.81 16.26
N ASP A 65 -3.01 5.95 16.25
CA ASP A 65 -3.36 5.10 17.38
C ASP A 65 -2.31 4.01 17.67
N LEU A 66 -1.38 3.79 16.75
CA LEU A 66 -0.27 2.84 16.87
C LEU A 66 1.08 3.57 16.88
N ASN A 67 1.15 4.72 17.53
CA ASN A 67 2.37 5.53 17.62
C ASN A 67 2.98 5.86 16.26
N ASN A 68 2.13 6.16 15.27
CA ASN A 68 2.54 6.47 13.91
C ASN A 68 3.27 5.31 13.20
N GLN A 69 2.95 4.08 13.58
CA GLN A 69 3.46 2.91 12.88
C GLN A 69 3.04 2.95 11.41
N LEU A 70 3.95 2.62 10.52
CA LEU A 70 3.65 2.44 9.10
C LEU A 70 2.79 1.20 8.94
N THR A 71 1.56 1.36 8.43
CA THR A 71 0.60 0.27 8.34
C THR A 71 0.22 -0.09 6.91
N ALA A 72 0.38 0.85 5.97
CA ALA A 72 0.05 0.58 4.56
C ALA A 72 0.83 1.48 3.62
N ILE A 73 1.04 0.98 2.40
CA ILE A 73 1.66 1.70 1.29
C ILE A 73 0.75 1.53 0.07
N ALA A 74 0.43 2.63 -0.60
CA ALA A 74 -0.31 2.60 -1.85
C ALA A 74 0.58 3.11 -2.99
N LEU A 75 0.50 2.44 -4.13
CA LEU A 75 1.20 2.85 -5.33
C LEU A 75 0.46 2.32 -6.56
N GLN A 76 0.77 2.92 -7.70
CA GLN A 76 0.26 2.47 -8.99
C GLN A 76 1.37 1.69 -9.69
N ASP A 77 1.11 0.40 -9.98
CA ASP A 77 2.10 -0.48 -10.56
C ASP A 77 1.42 -1.62 -11.30
N ASP A 78 2.16 -2.28 -12.21
CA ASP A 78 1.65 -3.44 -12.95
C ASP A 78 1.70 -4.74 -12.15
N GLY A 79 2.23 -4.71 -10.93
CA GLY A 79 2.26 -5.84 -10.01
C GLY A 79 3.41 -6.81 -10.19
N ARG A 80 4.28 -6.62 -11.18
CA ARG A 80 5.35 -7.58 -11.47
C ARG A 80 6.31 -7.79 -10.30
N MET A 81 6.67 -6.72 -9.59
CA MET A 81 7.61 -6.82 -8.48
C MET A 81 6.99 -7.44 -7.22
N PHE A 82 5.67 -7.62 -7.21
CA PHE A 82 4.93 -8.12 -6.04
C PHE A 82 4.42 -9.55 -6.20
N LYS A 83 4.85 -10.27 -7.22
CA LYS A 83 4.30 -11.60 -7.56
C LYS A 83 4.36 -12.63 -6.44
N LYS A 84 5.37 -12.52 -5.56
CA LYS A 84 5.57 -13.48 -4.48
C LYS A 84 4.86 -13.10 -3.19
N LEU A 85 4.23 -11.96 -3.13
CA LEU A 85 3.53 -11.51 -1.94
C LEU A 85 2.17 -12.20 -1.81
N LYS A 86 1.78 -12.47 -0.57
CA LYS A 86 0.49 -13.12 -0.28
C LYS A 86 -0.65 -12.14 -0.54
N LEU A 87 -1.63 -12.60 -1.32
CA LEU A 87 -2.83 -11.84 -1.60
C LEU A 87 -3.72 -11.76 -0.35
N VAL A 88 -4.16 -10.55 0.00
CA VAL A 88 -5.21 -10.33 0.99
C VAL A 88 -6.56 -10.33 0.29
N GLY A 89 -6.66 -9.57 -0.79
CA GLY A 89 -7.86 -9.48 -1.59
C GLY A 89 -7.61 -8.63 -2.82
N ASN A 90 -8.47 -8.78 -3.83
CA ASN A 90 -8.38 -8.02 -5.06
C ASN A 90 -9.76 -7.77 -5.63
N TYR A 91 -9.78 -6.81 -6.51
CA TYR A 91 -10.98 -6.52 -7.26
C TYR A 91 -10.62 -6.02 -8.66
#